data_719885d40970af4c6ffcbec85e8374e1
#
_entry.id   719885d40970af4c6ffcbec85e8374e1
#
_cell.length_a   1.000
_cell.length_b   1.000
_cell.length_c   1.000
_cell.angle_alpha   90.00
_cell.angle_beta   90.00
_cell.angle_gamma   90.00
#
_symmetry.space_group_name_H-M   'P 1'
#
loop_
_entity.id
_entity.type
_entity.pdbx_description
1 polymer ?
#
loop_
_entity_poly.entity_id
_entity_poly.type
_entity_poly.pdbx_seq_one_letter_code
_entity_poly.pdbx_strand_id
1 'polypeptide(L)'
;YQHAVLAAGMSARLSGSELELGHPETAHRLPAGGEAGLVRLAVESWVDGCLGEGTAARMAHVESSQSDAPILQRTLLEISSDERAHAELAWDVMAWTLRAGGRVVAKALDATREGSHSEPKNTIPSGLESLGCGSTAQLSQLALEERQHCLERRDTMVRALG
;
A
#
# COMPACT_ATOMS: atom_id res chain seq x y z
N TYR A 1 -9.41 3.47 -8.68
CA TYR A 1 -10.50 4.44 -8.99
C TYR A 1 -11.58 4.45 -7.92
N GLN A 2 -12.04 3.27 -7.45
CA GLN A 2 -13.10 3.16 -6.43
C GLN A 2 -12.73 3.86 -5.12
N HIS A 3 -11.51 3.67 -4.59
CA HIS A 3 -11.03 4.35 -3.39
C HIS A 3 -10.98 5.88 -3.55
N ALA A 4 -10.59 6.37 -4.74
CA ALA A 4 -10.63 7.82 -5.04
C ALA A 4 -12.06 8.37 -4.99
N VAL A 5 -13.03 7.62 -5.52
CA VAL A 5 -14.46 7.99 -5.43
C VAL A 5 -14.96 8.01 -3.99
N LEU A 6 -14.62 7.00 -3.19
CA LEU A 6 -14.97 6.93 -1.77
C LEU A 6 -14.35 8.08 -0.98
N ALA A 7 -13.05 8.35 -1.19
CA ALA A 7 -12.33 9.44 -0.52
C ALA A 7 -12.91 10.82 -0.90
N ALA A 8 -13.18 11.06 -2.19
CA ALA A 8 -13.81 12.29 -2.66
C ALA A 8 -15.21 12.47 -2.08
N GLY A 9 -16.02 11.40 -2.05
CA GLY A 9 -17.37 11.43 -1.46
C GLY A 9 -17.34 11.75 0.04
N MET A 10 -16.42 11.17 0.80
CA MET A 10 -16.22 11.50 2.21
C MET A 10 -15.76 12.94 2.40
N SER A 11 -14.78 13.39 1.63
CA SER A 11 -14.26 14.76 1.69
C SER A 11 -15.35 15.78 1.36
N ALA A 12 -16.14 15.53 0.32
CA ALA A 12 -17.27 16.39 -0.05
C ALA A 12 -18.30 16.51 1.10
N ARG A 13 -18.64 15.39 1.75
CA ARG A 13 -19.58 15.40 2.90
C ARG A 13 -19.03 16.14 4.11
N LEU A 14 -17.73 15.99 4.41
CA LEU A 14 -17.11 16.65 5.57
C LEU A 14 -16.86 18.14 5.35
N SER A 15 -16.52 18.53 4.13
CA SER A 15 -16.26 19.94 3.78
C SER A 15 -17.51 20.73 3.39
N GLY A 16 -18.60 20.05 3.06
CA GLY A 16 -19.79 20.65 2.46
C GLY A 16 -19.57 21.17 1.03
N SER A 17 -18.48 20.74 0.37
CA SER A 17 -18.12 21.16 -0.98
C SER A 17 -18.24 20.01 -1.96
N GLU A 18 -18.70 20.27 -3.18
CA GLU A 18 -18.65 19.28 -4.26
C GLU A 18 -17.20 19.13 -4.74
N LEU A 19 -16.76 17.89 -4.90
CA LEU A 19 -15.46 17.55 -5.46
C LEU A 19 -15.66 16.81 -6.78
N GLU A 20 -15.04 17.32 -7.83
CA GLU A 20 -15.02 16.67 -9.13
C GLU A 20 -13.72 15.86 -9.26
N LEU A 21 -13.85 14.57 -9.54
CA LEU A 21 -12.72 13.71 -9.85
C LEU A 21 -12.36 13.87 -11.32
N GLY A 22 -11.12 14.27 -11.58
CA GLY A 22 -10.54 14.25 -12.92
C GLY A 22 -10.47 12.82 -13.47
N HIS A 23 -10.41 12.67 -14.79
CA HIS A 23 -10.12 11.40 -15.41
C HIS A 23 -8.65 11.00 -15.14
N PRO A 24 -8.39 9.73 -14.79
CA PRO A 24 -7.00 9.27 -14.66
C PRO A 24 -6.29 9.41 -16.00
N GLU A 25 -5.03 9.83 -15.96
CA GLU A 25 -4.19 9.86 -17.17
C GLU A 25 -4.09 8.45 -17.76
N THR A 26 -4.14 8.39 -19.10
CA THR A 26 -4.09 7.10 -19.82
C THR A 26 -2.76 6.39 -19.62
N ALA A 27 -2.87 5.08 -19.49
CA ALA A 27 -1.80 4.15 -19.11
C ALA A 27 -0.46 4.43 -19.81
N HIS A 28 0.57 4.42 -18.99
CA HIS A 28 1.96 4.45 -19.41
C HIS A 28 2.31 3.25 -20.32
N ARG A 29 3.33 3.44 -21.16
CA ARG A 29 3.89 2.36 -21.97
C ARG A 29 4.21 1.14 -21.10
N LEU A 30 3.71 -0.02 -21.51
CA LEU A 30 4.11 -1.28 -20.89
C LEU A 30 5.63 -1.44 -21.00
N PRO A 31 6.31 -1.83 -19.93
CA PRO A 31 7.75 -2.04 -19.95
C PRO A 31 8.14 -3.15 -20.95
N ALA A 32 9.38 -3.09 -21.44
CA ALA A 32 9.94 -4.16 -22.25
C ALA A 32 9.83 -5.50 -21.50
N GLY A 33 9.51 -6.57 -22.23
CA GLY A 33 9.44 -7.92 -21.67
C GLY A 33 10.83 -8.48 -21.31
N GLY A 34 10.89 -9.77 -21.00
CA GLY A 34 12.12 -10.47 -20.65
C GLY A 34 12.56 -10.23 -19.20
N GLU A 35 13.85 -10.47 -18.93
CA GLU A 35 14.43 -10.40 -17.59
C GLU A 35 14.26 -9.02 -16.92
N ALA A 36 14.49 -7.94 -17.67
CA ALA A 36 14.29 -6.58 -17.15
C ALA A 36 12.83 -6.31 -16.78
N GLY A 37 11.88 -6.86 -17.52
CA GLY A 37 10.46 -6.77 -17.19
C GLY A 37 10.11 -7.54 -15.91
N LEU A 38 10.68 -8.74 -15.72
CA LEU A 38 10.49 -9.52 -14.49
C LEU A 38 11.07 -8.80 -13.26
N VAL A 39 12.28 -8.25 -13.38
CA VAL A 39 12.91 -7.48 -12.30
C VAL A 39 12.06 -6.27 -11.93
N ARG A 40 11.63 -5.50 -12.93
CA ARG A 40 10.78 -4.33 -12.68
C ARG A 40 9.47 -4.72 -12.00
N LEU A 41 8.79 -5.73 -12.52
CA LEU A 41 7.52 -6.20 -11.94
C LEU A 41 7.71 -6.68 -10.49
N ALA A 42 8.80 -7.40 -10.20
CA ALA A 42 9.11 -7.83 -8.84
C ALA A 42 9.32 -6.66 -7.88
N VAL A 43 10.08 -5.64 -8.32
CA VAL A 43 10.37 -4.45 -7.51
C VAL A 43 9.12 -3.61 -7.30
N GLU A 44 8.30 -3.37 -8.34
CA GLU A 44 7.02 -2.66 -8.22
C GLU A 44 6.04 -3.43 -7.31
N SER A 45 5.91 -4.75 -7.49
CA SER A 45 5.08 -5.57 -6.60
C SER A 45 5.55 -5.51 -5.14
N TRP A 46 6.88 -5.49 -4.90
CA TRP A 46 7.43 -5.35 -3.57
C TRP A 46 7.13 -3.97 -2.95
N VAL A 47 7.48 -2.89 -3.67
CA VAL A 47 7.42 -1.53 -3.12
C VAL A 47 5.99 -1.03 -3.02
N ASP A 48 5.25 -1.11 -4.12
CA ASP A 48 3.91 -0.53 -4.20
C ASP A 48 2.86 -1.49 -3.62
N GLY A 49 2.93 -2.76 -3.98
CA GLY A 49 1.97 -3.77 -3.55
C GLY A 49 2.22 -4.27 -2.12
N CYS A 50 3.29 -5.04 -1.88
CA CYS A 50 3.49 -5.68 -0.58
C CYS A 50 3.66 -4.65 0.55
N LEU A 51 4.51 -3.63 0.36
CA LEU A 51 4.75 -2.61 1.37
C LEU A 51 3.68 -1.52 1.38
N GLY A 52 3.35 -0.96 0.23
CA GLY A 52 2.41 0.17 0.11
C GLY A 52 0.99 -0.23 0.49
N GLU A 53 0.40 -1.18 -0.25
CA GLU A 53 -0.97 -1.65 -0.02
C GLU A 53 -1.12 -2.36 1.34
N GLY A 54 -0.10 -3.15 1.77
CA GLY A 54 -0.10 -3.78 3.09
C GLY A 54 -0.16 -2.75 4.22
N THR A 55 0.63 -1.68 4.12
CA THR A 55 0.62 -0.58 5.08
C THR A 55 -0.72 0.17 5.06
N ALA A 56 -1.25 0.47 3.87
CA ALA A 56 -2.53 1.14 3.71
C ALA A 56 -3.68 0.31 4.31
N ALA A 57 -3.70 -0.99 4.06
CA ALA A 57 -4.67 -1.91 4.65
C ALA A 57 -4.67 -1.87 6.18
N ARG A 58 -3.47 -1.92 6.78
CA ARG A 58 -3.31 -1.89 8.23
C ARG A 58 -3.72 -0.56 8.83
N MET A 59 -3.32 0.55 8.22
CA MET A 59 -3.71 1.89 8.67
C MET A 59 -5.23 2.07 8.61
N ALA A 60 -5.86 1.78 7.49
CA ALA A 60 -7.31 1.88 7.34
C ALA A 60 -8.06 1.00 8.37
N HIS A 61 -7.54 -0.20 8.68
CA HIS A 61 -8.12 -1.05 9.72
C HIS A 61 -8.07 -0.41 11.12
N VAL A 62 -6.92 0.14 11.50
CA VAL A 62 -6.76 0.78 12.82
C VAL A 62 -7.62 2.03 12.90
N GLU A 63 -7.59 2.89 11.89
CA GLU A 63 -8.39 4.11 11.83
C GLU A 63 -9.90 3.80 11.86
N SER A 64 -10.35 2.72 11.21
CA SER A 64 -11.75 2.29 11.29
C SER A 64 -12.18 1.97 12.71
N SER A 65 -11.31 1.32 13.49
CA SER A 65 -11.61 0.94 14.88
C SER A 65 -11.59 2.13 15.85
N GLN A 66 -10.96 3.23 15.47
CA GLN A 66 -10.82 4.45 16.27
C GLN A 66 -11.85 5.53 15.90
N SER A 67 -12.51 5.40 14.76
CA SER A 67 -13.49 6.37 14.30
C SER A 67 -14.83 6.25 15.06
N ASP A 68 -15.38 7.36 15.52
CA ASP A 68 -16.72 7.42 16.11
C ASP A 68 -17.84 7.53 15.07
N ALA A 69 -17.50 7.72 13.79
CA ALA A 69 -18.44 7.90 12.69
C ALA A 69 -18.73 6.58 11.96
N PRO A 70 -19.93 5.99 12.04
CA PRO A 70 -20.24 4.68 11.45
C PRO A 70 -20.04 4.60 9.93
N ILE A 71 -20.17 5.72 9.23
CA ILE A 71 -19.92 5.77 7.79
C ILE A 71 -18.42 5.66 7.48
N LEU A 72 -17.58 6.34 8.27
CA LEU A 72 -16.13 6.25 8.13
C LEU A 72 -15.61 4.86 8.51
N GLN A 73 -16.12 4.29 9.61
CA GLN A 73 -15.78 2.92 10.00
C GLN A 73 -15.99 1.93 8.85
N ARG A 74 -17.18 1.95 8.24
CA ARG A 74 -17.50 1.04 7.12
C ARG A 74 -16.62 1.28 5.90
N THR A 75 -16.44 2.55 5.52
CA THR A 75 -15.62 2.88 4.35
C THR A 75 -14.16 2.50 4.55
N LEU A 76 -13.60 2.75 5.74
CA LEU A 76 -12.22 2.36 6.07
C LEU A 76 -12.05 0.85 6.12
N LEU A 77 -13.05 0.09 6.60
CA LEU A 77 -13.03 -1.37 6.57
C LEU A 77 -13.08 -1.92 5.15
N GLU A 78 -13.87 -1.32 4.26
CA GLU A 78 -13.93 -1.68 2.84
C GLU A 78 -12.58 -1.42 2.18
N ILE A 79 -12.00 -0.23 2.34
CA ILE A 79 -10.66 0.10 1.85
C ILE A 79 -9.62 -0.89 2.41
N SER A 80 -9.62 -1.14 3.72
CA SER A 80 -8.70 -2.10 4.34
C SER A 80 -8.80 -3.50 3.75
N SER A 81 -10.00 -3.96 3.42
CA SER A 81 -10.23 -5.27 2.80
C SER A 81 -9.66 -5.33 1.39
N ASP A 82 -9.90 -4.31 0.59
CA ASP A 82 -9.44 -4.22 -0.79
C ASP A 82 -7.91 -4.12 -0.86
N GLU A 83 -7.31 -3.23 -0.04
CA GLU A 83 -5.84 -3.08 0.01
C GLU A 83 -5.15 -4.36 0.48
N ARG A 84 -5.77 -5.11 1.39
CA ARG A 84 -5.26 -6.43 1.79
C ARG A 84 -5.26 -7.42 0.63
N ALA A 85 -6.33 -7.45 -0.17
CA ALA A 85 -6.42 -8.32 -1.34
C ALA A 85 -5.39 -7.93 -2.40
N HIS A 86 -5.15 -6.64 -2.61
CA HIS A 86 -4.10 -6.14 -3.50
C HIS A 86 -2.70 -6.54 -3.01
N ALA A 87 -2.43 -6.40 -1.71
CA ALA A 87 -1.16 -6.81 -1.13
C ALA A 87 -0.91 -8.32 -1.29
N GLU A 88 -1.91 -9.18 -1.08
CA GLU A 88 -1.77 -10.62 -1.30
C GLU A 88 -1.54 -10.96 -2.79
N LEU A 89 -2.22 -10.28 -3.72
CA LEU A 89 -1.93 -10.40 -5.15
C LEU A 89 -0.47 -10.02 -5.46
N ALA A 90 0.03 -8.94 -4.86
CA ALA A 90 1.42 -8.51 -5.06
C ALA A 90 2.41 -9.56 -4.54
N TRP A 91 2.12 -10.23 -3.42
CA TRP A 91 2.90 -11.36 -2.91
C TRP A 91 2.91 -12.54 -3.89
N ASP A 92 1.79 -12.87 -4.51
CA ASP A 92 1.70 -13.93 -5.51
C ASP A 92 2.49 -13.59 -6.77
N VAL A 93 2.40 -12.34 -7.23
CA VAL A 93 3.20 -11.84 -8.37
C VAL A 93 4.70 -11.89 -8.06
N MET A 94 5.11 -11.47 -6.87
CA MET A 94 6.51 -11.54 -6.43
C MET A 94 7.00 -12.99 -6.37
N ALA A 95 6.20 -13.92 -5.85
CA ALA A 95 6.53 -15.35 -5.83
C ALA A 95 6.68 -15.91 -7.25
N TRP A 96 5.80 -15.50 -8.17
CA TRP A 96 5.89 -15.89 -9.57
C TRP A 96 7.15 -15.32 -10.24
N THR A 97 7.47 -14.04 -10.05
CA THR A 97 8.66 -13.42 -10.64
C THR A 97 9.96 -14.03 -10.12
N LEU A 98 10.02 -14.39 -8.83
CA LEU A 98 11.16 -15.13 -8.24
C LEU A 98 11.35 -16.50 -8.89
N ARG A 99 10.26 -17.27 -9.10
CA ARG A 99 10.35 -18.57 -9.80
C ARG A 99 10.78 -18.41 -11.26
N ALA A 100 10.30 -17.37 -11.94
CA ALA A 100 10.60 -17.14 -13.35
C ALA A 100 12.00 -16.55 -13.61
N GLY A 101 12.47 -15.66 -12.74
CA GLY A 101 13.72 -14.90 -12.89
C GLY A 101 14.83 -15.29 -11.92
N GLY A 102 14.56 -16.16 -10.93
CA GLY A 102 15.53 -16.73 -10.01
C GLY A 102 16.46 -15.70 -9.39
N ARG A 103 17.77 -15.96 -9.47
CA ARG A 103 18.83 -15.13 -8.84
C ARG A 103 18.82 -13.67 -9.26
N VAL A 104 18.41 -13.35 -10.47
CA VAL A 104 18.44 -11.97 -10.97
C VAL A 104 17.36 -11.14 -10.25
N VAL A 105 16.17 -11.70 -10.13
CA VAL A 105 15.05 -11.08 -9.40
C VAL A 105 15.38 -11.02 -7.90
N ALA A 106 15.90 -12.09 -7.31
CA ALA A 106 16.30 -12.11 -5.90
C ALA A 106 17.31 -11.01 -5.57
N LYS A 107 18.35 -10.83 -6.39
CA LYS A 107 19.36 -9.77 -6.23
C LYS A 107 18.75 -8.37 -6.35
N ALA A 108 17.81 -8.17 -7.26
CA ALA A 108 17.12 -6.88 -7.42
C ALA A 108 16.26 -6.54 -6.20
N LEU A 109 15.54 -7.52 -5.66
CA LEU A 109 14.76 -7.36 -4.42
C LEU A 109 15.66 -7.04 -3.22
N ASP A 110 16.84 -7.68 -3.10
CA ASP A 110 17.79 -7.36 -2.04
C ASP A 110 18.33 -5.94 -2.15
N ALA A 111 18.57 -5.44 -3.36
CA ALA A 111 19.02 -4.07 -3.59
C ALA A 111 17.97 -3.00 -3.20
N THR A 112 16.69 -3.36 -3.17
CA THR A 112 15.61 -2.45 -2.78
C THR A 112 15.27 -2.46 -1.29
N ARG A 113 15.99 -3.27 -0.50
CA ARG A 113 15.73 -3.44 0.94
C ARG A 113 15.80 -2.13 1.73
N GLU A 114 16.77 -1.28 1.40
CA GLU A 114 17.06 -0.05 2.15
C GLU A 114 16.35 1.20 1.60
N GLY A 115 15.93 1.18 0.32
CA GLY A 115 15.53 2.38 -0.42
C GLY A 115 14.07 2.82 -0.30
N SER A 116 13.19 2.08 0.33
CA SER A 116 11.75 2.33 0.26
C SER A 116 11.14 2.94 1.54
N HIS A 117 11.81 3.90 2.14
CA HIS A 117 11.22 4.72 3.20
C HIS A 117 10.80 6.08 2.65
N SER A 118 9.51 6.23 2.37
CA SER A 118 8.87 7.55 2.38
C SER A 118 8.19 7.68 3.72
N GLU A 119 8.80 8.40 4.66
CA GLU A 119 8.05 8.82 5.85
C GLU A 119 6.84 9.65 5.40
N PRO A 120 5.66 9.45 6.01
CA PRO A 120 4.53 10.30 5.72
C PRO A 120 4.90 11.76 6.02
N LYS A 121 5.06 12.55 4.98
CA LYS A 121 5.47 13.96 5.08
C LYS A 121 4.37 14.89 5.58
N ASN A 122 3.17 14.37 5.79
CA ASN A 122 2.01 15.17 6.16
C ASN A 122 1.81 15.13 7.67
N THR A 123 1.93 16.30 8.29
CA THR A 123 1.44 16.50 9.66
C THR A 123 -0.08 16.40 9.64
N ILE A 124 -0.65 15.46 10.37
CA ILE A 124 -2.10 15.35 10.52
C ILE A 124 -2.57 16.56 11.33
N PRO A 125 -3.54 17.35 10.82
CA PRO A 125 -4.11 18.44 11.57
C PRO A 125 -4.73 17.94 12.88
N SER A 126 -4.54 18.67 13.97
CA SER A 126 -5.19 18.37 15.25
C SER A 126 -6.72 18.48 15.12
N GLY A 127 -7.45 17.65 15.87
CA GLY A 127 -8.92 17.64 15.88
C GLY A 127 -9.57 16.61 14.96
N LEU A 128 -8.77 15.77 14.29
CA LEU A 128 -9.28 14.68 13.45
C LEU A 128 -9.33 13.33 14.19
N GLU A 129 -9.00 13.29 15.46
CA GLU A 129 -8.95 12.07 16.27
C GLU A 129 -10.32 11.39 16.37
N SER A 130 -11.39 12.18 16.50
CA SER A 130 -12.78 11.65 16.51
C SER A 130 -13.21 11.03 15.18
N LEU A 131 -12.52 11.36 14.10
CA LEU A 131 -12.71 10.73 12.79
C LEU A 131 -11.87 9.46 12.60
N GLY A 132 -11.11 9.06 13.63
CA GLY A 132 -10.26 7.88 13.60
C GLY A 132 -8.85 8.13 13.07
N CYS A 133 -8.51 9.38 12.75
CA CYS A 133 -7.16 9.71 12.31
C CYS A 133 -6.17 9.51 13.46
N GLY A 134 -5.29 8.54 13.33
CA GLY A 134 -4.19 8.30 14.25
C GLY A 134 -3.21 9.47 14.27
N SER A 135 -2.47 9.63 15.37
CA SER A 135 -1.37 10.59 15.40
C SER A 135 -0.28 10.20 14.38
N THR A 136 0.49 11.19 13.91
CA THR A 136 1.64 10.93 13.01
C THR A 136 2.59 9.88 13.61
N ALA A 137 2.84 9.91 14.91
CA ALA A 137 3.67 8.93 15.60
C ALA A 137 3.07 7.52 15.57
N GLN A 138 1.77 7.39 15.78
CA GLN A 138 1.06 6.11 15.70
C GLN A 138 1.11 5.53 14.29
N LEU A 139 0.83 6.34 13.26
CA LEU A 139 0.87 5.89 11.87
C LEU A 139 2.30 5.50 11.45
N SER A 140 3.31 6.26 11.87
CA SER A 140 4.71 5.90 11.62
C SER A 140 5.09 4.58 12.29
N GLN A 141 4.62 4.34 13.52
CA GLN A 141 4.86 3.08 14.21
C GLN A 141 4.20 1.89 13.49
N LEU A 142 2.95 2.03 13.06
CA LEU A 142 2.24 1.01 12.28
C LEU A 142 2.96 0.69 10.96
N ALA A 143 3.45 1.72 10.27
CA ALA A 143 4.21 1.54 9.03
C ALA A 143 5.53 0.78 9.25
N LEU A 144 6.24 1.08 10.35
CA LEU A 144 7.48 0.38 10.71
C LEU A 144 7.23 -1.10 11.04
N GLU A 145 6.19 -1.40 11.81
CA GLU A 145 5.80 -2.77 12.17
C GLU A 145 5.40 -3.57 10.93
N GLU A 146 4.58 -3.00 10.04
CA GLU A 146 4.17 -3.65 8.80
C GLU A 146 5.37 -3.90 7.89
N ARG A 147 6.25 -2.90 7.76
CA ARG A 147 7.49 -3.06 7.01
C ARG A 147 8.34 -4.22 7.54
N GLN A 148 8.50 -4.34 8.85
CA GLN A 148 9.25 -5.43 9.46
C GLN A 148 8.63 -6.79 9.12
N HIS A 149 7.33 -6.91 9.23
CA HIS A 149 6.59 -8.12 8.86
C HIS A 149 6.78 -8.48 7.38
N CYS A 150 6.66 -7.50 6.49
CA CYS A 150 6.87 -7.69 5.06
C CYS A 150 8.33 -8.10 4.74
N LEU A 151 9.32 -7.51 5.41
CA LEU A 151 10.73 -7.89 5.23
C LEU A 151 10.98 -9.36 5.61
N GLU A 152 10.43 -9.83 6.71
CA GLU A 152 10.57 -11.21 7.17
C GLU A 152 9.92 -12.20 6.18
N ARG A 153 8.71 -11.90 5.69
CA ARG A 153 8.01 -12.70 4.67
C ARG A 153 8.80 -12.73 3.37
N ARG A 154 9.30 -11.59 2.89
CA ARG A 154 10.13 -11.47 1.69
C ARG A 154 11.41 -12.30 1.81
N ASP A 155 12.16 -12.13 2.90
CA ASP A 155 13.43 -12.83 3.11
C ASP A 155 13.22 -14.35 3.15
N THR A 156 12.10 -14.80 3.71
CA THR A 156 11.72 -16.21 3.69
C THR A 156 11.43 -16.70 2.27
N MET A 157 10.70 -15.91 1.49
CA MET A 157 10.34 -16.23 0.11
C MET A 157 11.57 -16.23 -0.81
N VAL A 158 12.46 -15.25 -0.68
CA VAL A 158 13.70 -15.16 -1.47
C VAL A 158 14.60 -16.40 -1.18
N ARG A 159 14.75 -16.80 0.08
CA ARG A 159 15.51 -18.02 0.43
C ARG A 159 14.92 -19.32 -0.12
N ALA A 160 13.60 -19.38 -0.27
CA ALA A 160 12.89 -20.58 -0.72
C ALA A 160 12.81 -20.71 -2.25
N LEU A 161 12.81 -19.60 -2.98
CA LEU A 161 12.49 -19.55 -4.41
C LEU A 161 13.61 -18.92 -5.27
N GLY A 162 14.55 -18.19 -4.67
CA GLY A 162 15.72 -17.58 -5.32
C GLY A 162 16.94 -18.46 -5.19
#